data_41006f0bf140606ce924a8299cdab1a5
#
_entry.id   41006f0bf140606ce924a8299cdab1a5
#
_cell.length_a   1.000
_cell.length_b   1.000
_cell.length_c   1.000
_cell.angle_alpha   90.00
_cell.angle_beta   90.00
_cell.angle_gamma   90.00
#
_symmetry.space_group_name_H-M   'P 1'
#
loop_
_entity.id
_entity.type
_entity.pdbx_description
1 polymer ?
#
loop_
_entity_poly.entity_id
_entity_poly.type
_entity_poly.pdbx_seq_one_letter_code
_entity_poly.pdbx_strand_id
1 'polypeptide(L)'
;MSAASARRRYALVQFLMWLPPGLMMAPMVLLMSARGLDLGEIGLVGAAYSVTIVVLELPTGGLADVVGRRTVLAIGAGFSAVGLVVMALADSVWLFFVASLFKGVARALSSGPAQAWYVDALHAAEGPDADLKPGLAVGSAASSMALLGGVLAGGLAPLVLPGDEVLRLSVPVWCGAVAAAAALVAVVVAMPEPRRSASRGGPARSRAAARFGEILTDVPLTIRDGFHMAVRDRGLARLLLVSAAGGMMLAAIETLTPVRLAELTGRLETGSTVYAFVAAVGFAANAVGSSVAPFVARLLRTSARAAVAAIAVAAASLGGLAASVALSGTAGIVAAGVAYFLVFAALSVEELVRGELIHLRVESARRATVMSVDSLQLQFGGLLITLGLGPLTTHLGIGGTWAAVAVLILVSSLLFVRLPARRVAPVPAPTRT
;
A
#
# COMPACT_ATOMS: atom_id res chain seq x y z
N MET A 1 -8.04 -30.61 -4.06
CA MET A 1 -6.99 -29.91 -4.83
C MET A 1 -5.66 -30.19 -4.14
N SER A 2 -4.55 -30.43 -4.85
CA SER A 2 -3.26 -30.64 -4.17
C SER A 2 -2.66 -29.30 -3.67
N ALA A 3 -1.83 -29.33 -2.63
CA ALA A 3 -1.13 -28.18 -2.09
C ALA A 3 -0.28 -27.47 -3.16
N ALA A 4 0.42 -28.20 -4.02
CA ALA A 4 1.17 -27.64 -5.13
C ALA A 4 0.29 -26.87 -6.11
N SER A 5 -0.92 -27.37 -6.40
CA SER A 5 -1.90 -26.66 -7.25
C SER A 5 -2.42 -25.40 -6.57
N ALA A 6 -2.74 -25.45 -5.26
CA ALA A 6 -3.17 -24.29 -4.50
C ALA A 6 -2.11 -23.19 -4.51
N ARG A 7 -0.84 -23.54 -4.28
CA ARG A 7 0.29 -22.61 -4.29
C ARG A 7 0.48 -21.93 -5.65
N ARG A 8 0.44 -22.69 -6.76
CA ARG A 8 0.58 -22.13 -8.13
C ARG A 8 -0.55 -21.16 -8.46
N ARG A 9 -1.80 -21.52 -8.12
CA ARG A 9 -2.99 -20.69 -8.36
C ARG A 9 -2.94 -19.41 -7.53
N TYR A 10 -2.52 -19.50 -6.28
CA TYR A 10 -2.32 -18.35 -5.39
C TYR A 10 -1.27 -17.40 -5.95
N ALA A 11 -0.11 -17.93 -6.39
CA ALA A 11 0.94 -17.12 -7.00
C ALA A 11 0.48 -16.41 -8.29
N LEU A 12 -0.26 -17.12 -9.15
CA LEU A 12 -0.84 -16.55 -10.38
C LEU A 12 -1.81 -15.40 -10.06
N VAL A 13 -2.72 -15.62 -9.10
CA VAL A 13 -3.69 -14.58 -8.70
C VAL A 13 -2.97 -13.38 -8.09
N GLN A 14 -2.00 -13.60 -7.21
CA GLN A 14 -1.19 -12.53 -6.63
C GLN A 14 -0.44 -11.74 -7.71
N PHE A 15 0.19 -12.41 -8.65
CA PHE A 15 0.87 -11.75 -9.77
C PHE A 15 -0.10 -10.88 -10.58
N LEU A 16 -1.23 -11.42 -11.01
CA LEU A 16 -2.20 -10.70 -11.84
C LEU A 16 -2.91 -9.56 -11.09
N MET A 17 -3.11 -9.68 -9.78
CA MET A 17 -3.70 -8.61 -8.96
C MET A 17 -2.74 -7.42 -8.76
N TRP A 18 -1.42 -7.66 -8.72
CA TRP A 18 -0.43 -6.63 -8.50
C TRP A 18 0.19 -6.07 -9.79
N LEU A 19 -0.01 -6.72 -10.93
CA LEU A 19 0.48 -6.24 -12.23
C LEU A 19 -0.16 -4.91 -12.66
N PRO A 20 -1.50 -4.69 -12.55
CA PRO A 20 -2.12 -3.42 -12.92
C PRO A 20 -1.58 -2.21 -12.14
N PRO A 21 -1.45 -2.25 -10.78
CA PRO A 21 -0.79 -1.18 -10.04
C PRO A 21 0.63 -0.90 -10.53
N GLY A 22 1.41 -1.95 -10.81
CA GLY A 22 2.76 -1.79 -11.35
C GLY A 22 2.77 -1.05 -12.69
N LEU A 23 1.97 -1.48 -13.66
CA LEU A 23 1.92 -0.89 -15.00
C LEU A 23 1.56 0.59 -15.01
N MET A 24 0.67 1.02 -14.12
CA MET A 24 0.23 2.42 -14.06
C MET A 24 1.09 3.31 -13.17
N MET A 25 1.94 2.76 -12.29
CA MET A 25 2.65 3.51 -11.25
C MET A 25 3.51 4.63 -11.84
N ALA A 26 4.27 4.34 -12.89
CA ALA A 26 5.15 5.34 -13.48
C ALA A 26 4.39 6.38 -14.36
N PRO A 27 3.48 6.00 -15.26
CA PRO A 27 2.83 6.98 -16.14
C PRO A 27 1.64 7.72 -15.51
N MET A 28 1.05 7.25 -14.41
CA MET A 28 -0.24 7.74 -13.90
C MET A 28 -0.25 9.24 -13.60
N VAL A 29 0.70 9.73 -12.81
CA VAL A 29 0.78 11.15 -12.44
C VAL A 29 1.07 12.00 -13.67
N LEU A 30 1.95 11.52 -14.55
CA LEU A 30 2.34 12.24 -15.76
C LEU A 30 1.23 12.26 -16.82
N LEU A 31 0.39 11.21 -16.89
CA LEU A 31 -0.81 11.22 -17.71
C LEU A 31 -1.81 12.28 -17.25
N MET A 32 -2.02 12.41 -15.94
CA MET A 32 -2.87 13.49 -15.38
C MET A 32 -2.29 14.87 -15.73
N SER A 33 -0.98 15.06 -15.58
CA SER A 33 -0.29 16.30 -15.98
C SER A 33 -0.38 16.56 -17.49
N ALA A 34 -0.21 15.54 -18.35
CA ALA A 34 -0.36 15.65 -19.82
C ALA A 34 -1.78 16.07 -20.24
N ARG A 35 -2.77 15.77 -19.42
CA ARG A 35 -4.18 16.18 -19.60
C ARG A 35 -4.53 17.49 -18.90
N GLY A 36 -3.52 18.21 -18.39
CA GLY A 36 -3.64 19.57 -17.88
C GLY A 36 -4.03 19.68 -16.40
N LEU A 37 -4.04 18.57 -15.65
CA LEU A 37 -4.29 18.65 -14.21
C LEU A 37 -3.09 19.25 -13.49
N ASP A 38 -3.36 20.18 -12.59
CA ASP A 38 -2.36 20.72 -11.69
C ASP A 38 -2.11 19.78 -10.48
N LEU A 39 -1.06 20.08 -9.69
CA LEU A 39 -0.70 19.24 -8.53
C LEU A 39 -1.77 19.21 -7.43
N GLY A 40 -2.61 20.23 -7.32
CA GLY A 40 -3.73 20.27 -6.39
C GLY A 40 -4.84 19.32 -6.83
N GLU A 41 -5.18 19.32 -8.11
CA GLU A 41 -6.16 18.43 -8.72
C GLU A 41 -5.68 16.96 -8.69
N ILE A 42 -4.39 16.71 -8.97
CA ILE A 42 -3.77 15.39 -8.80
C ILE A 42 -3.85 14.95 -7.34
N GLY A 43 -3.59 15.84 -6.40
CA GLY A 43 -3.76 15.60 -4.97
C GLY A 43 -5.20 15.25 -4.60
N LEU A 44 -6.20 15.95 -5.16
CA LEU A 44 -7.63 15.65 -4.95
C LEU A 44 -7.99 14.25 -5.47
N VAL A 45 -7.49 13.88 -6.64
CA VAL A 45 -7.66 12.53 -7.22
C VAL A 45 -7.02 11.46 -6.32
N GLY A 46 -5.84 11.71 -5.78
CA GLY A 46 -5.16 10.84 -4.80
C GLY A 46 -5.93 10.75 -3.48
N ALA A 47 -6.49 11.86 -3.01
CA ALA A 47 -7.31 11.89 -1.80
C ALA A 47 -8.59 11.05 -1.96
N ALA A 48 -9.24 11.07 -3.11
CA ALA A 48 -10.40 10.22 -3.41
C ALA A 48 -10.07 8.72 -3.25
N TYR A 49 -8.92 8.30 -3.75
CA TYR A 49 -8.41 6.93 -3.58
C TYR A 49 -8.21 6.58 -2.10
N SER A 50 -7.50 7.43 -1.37
CA SER A 50 -7.17 7.20 0.05
C SER A 50 -8.41 7.19 0.94
N VAL A 51 -9.34 8.15 0.75
CA VAL A 51 -10.62 8.18 1.50
C VAL A 51 -11.41 6.90 1.26
N THR A 52 -11.50 6.46 0.01
CA THR A 52 -12.23 5.23 -0.33
C THR A 52 -11.65 4.03 0.40
N ILE A 53 -10.31 3.90 0.46
CA ILE A 53 -9.67 2.81 1.21
C ILE A 53 -9.98 2.95 2.70
N VAL A 54 -9.75 4.11 3.30
CA VAL A 54 -9.96 4.33 4.74
C VAL A 54 -11.39 4.00 5.15
N VAL A 55 -12.39 4.36 4.34
CA VAL A 55 -13.80 4.09 4.62
C VAL A 55 -14.16 2.62 4.43
N LEU A 56 -13.58 1.95 3.43
CA LEU A 56 -14.01 0.61 3.03
C LEU A 56 -13.13 -0.52 3.57
N GLU A 57 -11.88 -0.30 3.95
CA GLU A 57 -10.94 -1.38 4.33
C GLU A 57 -11.47 -2.21 5.51
N LEU A 58 -12.04 -1.58 6.53
CA LEU A 58 -12.62 -2.30 7.68
C LEU A 58 -13.92 -3.04 7.35
N PRO A 59 -14.93 -2.43 6.69
CA PRO A 59 -16.13 -3.13 6.28
C PRO A 59 -15.87 -4.32 5.35
N THR A 60 -14.89 -4.19 4.45
CA THR A 60 -14.59 -5.23 3.46
C THR A 60 -13.78 -6.40 4.03
N GLY A 61 -13.03 -6.18 5.12
CA GLY A 61 -12.28 -7.25 5.79
C GLY A 61 -13.15 -8.44 6.21
N GLY A 62 -14.35 -8.19 6.74
CA GLY A 62 -15.31 -9.23 7.10
C GLY A 62 -16.18 -9.74 5.94
N LEU A 63 -16.27 -8.96 4.86
CA LEU A 63 -17.15 -9.28 3.72
C LEU A 63 -16.77 -10.60 3.03
N ALA A 64 -15.48 -10.88 2.93
CA ALA A 64 -14.95 -12.09 2.30
C ALA A 64 -15.37 -13.37 3.03
N ASP A 65 -15.56 -13.31 4.34
CA ASP A 65 -16.02 -14.46 5.15
C ASP A 65 -17.52 -14.72 5.00
N VAL A 66 -18.31 -13.71 4.62
CA VAL A 66 -19.77 -13.81 4.44
C VAL A 66 -20.14 -14.16 3.00
N VAL A 67 -19.63 -13.38 2.04
CA VAL A 67 -19.97 -13.47 0.62
C VAL A 67 -19.16 -14.55 -0.11
N GLY A 68 -17.95 -14.82 0.38
CA GLY A 68 -16.99 -15.73 -0.22
C GLY A 68 -15.77 -14.99 -0.76
N ARG A 69 -14.59 -15.59 -0.56
CA ARG A 69 -13.30 -14.96 -0.89
C ARG A 69 -13.11 -14.74 -2.39
N ARG A 70 -13.52 -15.74 -3.20
CA ARG A 70 -13.51 -15.66 -4.66
C ARG A 70 -14.41 -14.53 -5.16
N THR A 71 -15.63 -14.44 -4.66
CA THR A 71 -16.61 -13.45 -5.11
C THR A 71 -16.13 -12.03 -4.81
N VAL A 72 -15.65 -11.77 -3.58
CA VAL A 72 -15.16 -10.46 -3.18
C VAL A 72 -13.94 -10.04 -4.02
N LEU A 73 -13.00 -10.96 -4.22
CA LEU A 73 -11.81 -10.69 -5.02
C LEU A 73 -12.14 -10.47 -6.51
N ALA A 74 -13.11 -11.23 -7.06
CA ALA A 74 -13.58 -11.03 -8.43
C ALA A 74 -14.25 -9.66 -8.61
N ILE A 75 -15.08 -9.23 -7.67
CA ILE A 75 -15.67 -7.88 -7.66
C ILE A 75 -14.57 -6.83 -7.61
N GLY A 76 -13.57 -7.00 -6.73
CA GLY A 76 -12.42 -6.11 -6.63
C GLY A 76 -11.64 -5.99 -7.95
N ALA A 77 -11.36 -7.13 -8.63
CA ALA A 77 -10.72 -7.14 -9.94
C ALA A 77 -11.57 -6.44 -11.02
N GLY A 78 -12.89 -6.62 -10.98
CA GLY A 78 -13.84 -5.91 -11.86
C GLY A 78 -13.80 -4.40 -11.65
N PHE A 79 -13.84 -3.93 -10.41
CA PHE A 79 -13.69 -2.51 -10.08
C PHE A 79 -12.33 -1.95 -10.54
N SER A 80 -11.26 -2.73 -10.40
CA SER A 80 -9.94 -2.36 -10.90
C SER A 80 -9.93 -2.19 -12.42
N ALA A 81 -10.51 -3.13 -13.17
CA ALA A 81 -10.59 -3.06 -14.63
C ALA A 81 -11.39 -1.83 -15.08
N VAL A 82 -12.59 -1.61 -14.51
CA VAL A 82 -13.42 -0.44 -14.82
C VAL A 82 -12.71 0.86 -14.45
N GLY A 83 -12.11 0.94 -13.26
CA GLY A 83 -11.38 2.12 -12.81
C GLY A 83 -10.23 2.49 -13.74
N LEU A 84 -9.48 1.50 -14.24
CA LEU A 84 -8.38 1.72 -15.19
C LEU A 84 -8.88 2.12 -16.58
N VAL A 85 -10.00 1.55 -17.07
CA VAL A 85 -10.64 2.00 -18.32
C VAL A 85 -11.08 3.45 -18.19
N VAL A 86 -11.78 3.82 -17.12
CA VAL A 86 -12.20 5.21 -16.87
C VAL A 86 -10.98 6.13 -16.78
N MET A 87 -9.91 5.72 -16.09
CA MET A 87 -8.67 6.50 -15.99
C MET A 87 -7.99 6.71 -17.34
N ALA A 88 -7.93 5.68 -18.18
CA ALA A 88 -7.34 5.78 -19.51
C ALA A 88 -8.12 6.73 -20.44
N LEU A 89 -9.44 6.80 -20.27
CA LEU A 89 -10.33 7.67 -21.04
C LEU A 89 -10.52 9.06 -20.42
N ALA A 90 -10.14 9.25 -19.12
CA ALA A 90 -10.42 10.47 -18.38
C ALA A 90 -9.75 11.70 -19.02
N ASP A 91 -10.52 12.72 -19.33
CA ASP A 91 -10.11 14.01 -19.89
C ASP A 91 -10.33 15.19 -18.93
N SER A 92 -10.87 14.93 -17.77
CA SER A 92 -11.20 15.91 -16.73
C SER A 92 -10.89 15.41 -15.33
N VAL A 93 -10.67 16.31 -14.40
CA VAL A 93 -10.41 16.01 -12.99
C VAL A 93 -11.50 15.10 -12.39
N TRP A 94 -12.76 15.31 -12.79
CA TRP A 94 -13.89 14.53 -12.28
C TRP A 94 -13.86 13.07 -12.72
N LEU A 95 -13.47 12.78 -13.98
CA LEU A 95 -13.32 11.41 -14.45
C LEU A 95 -12.13 10.71 -13.78
N PHE A 96 -11.02 11.40 -13.59
CA PHE A 96 -9.91 10.87 -12.77
C PHE A 96 -10.31 10.62 -11.32
N PHE A 97 -11.11 11.52 -10.74
CA PHE A 97 -11.66 11.34 -9.39
C PHE A 97 -12.53 10.07 -9.32
N VAL A 98 -13.47 9.89 -10.26
CA VAL A 98 -14.31 8.69 -10.35
C VAL A 98 -13.46 7.43 -10.55
N ALA A 99 -12.47 7.46 -11.43
CA ALA A 99 -11.53 6.34 -11.63
C ALA A 99 -10.82 5.97 -10.33
N SER A 100 -10.42 6.96 -9.53
CA SER A 100 -9.76 6.76 -8.25
C SER A 100 -10.70 6.17 -7.18
N LEU A 101 -11.98 6.53 -7.16
CA LEU A 101 -12.98 5.85 -6.32
C LEU A 101 -13.07 4.36 -6.68
N PHE A 102 -13.19 4.00 -7.97
CA PHE A 102 -13.21 2.60 -8.41
C PHE A 102 -11.94 1.84 -7.99
N LYS A 103 -10.77 2.45 -8.16
CA LYS A 103 -9.49 1.87 -7.74
C LYS A 103 -9.42 1.70 -6.22
N GLY A 104 -9.92 2.66 -5.44
CA GLY A 104 -10.00 2.58 -3.97
C GLY A 104 -10.88 1.42 -3.52
N VAL A 105 -12.06 1.25 -4.12
CA VAL A 105 -12.94 0.10 -3.90
C VAL A 105 -12.23 -1.22 -4.24
N ALA A 106 -11.58 -1.28 -5.40
CA ALA A 106 -10.81 -2.44 -5.83
C ALA A 106 -9.74 -2.82 -4.80
N ARG A 107 -9.00 -1.84 -4.29
CA ARG A 107 -7.93 -2.03 -3.30
C ARG A 107 -8.48 -2.56 -1.98
N ALA A 108 -9.56 -1.97 -1.47
CA ALA A 108 -10.19 -2.39 -0.24
C ALA A 108 -10.73 -3.84 -0.32
N LEU A 109 -11.35 -4.22 -1.44
CA LEU A 109 -11.87 -5.58 -1.65
C LEU A 109 -10.76 -6.62 -1.89
N SER A 110 -9.57 -6.21 -2.29
CA SER A 110 -8.46 -7.11 -2.60
C SER A 110 -7.53 -7.38 -1.41
N SER A 111 -7.70 -6.66 -0.31
CA SER A 111 -6.88 -6.76 0.89
C SER A 111 -7.22 -8.04 1.67
N GLY A 112 -6.39 -9.08 1.54
CA GLY A 112 -6.48 -10.31 2.33
C GLY A 112 -7.20 -11.51 1.71
N PRO A 113 -8.27 -11.41 0.87
CA PRO A 113 -9.06 -12.58 0.45
C PRO A 113 -8.25 -13.65 -0.29
N ALA A 114 -7.26 -13.27 -1.11
CA ALA A 114 -6.42 -14.22 -1.84
C ALA A 114 -5.55 -15.06 -0.89
N GLN A 115 -4.93 -14.42 0.10
CA GLN A 115 -4.13 -15.10 1.11
C GLN A 115 -4.97 -16.02 1.95
N ALA A 116 -6.13 -15.54 2.41
CA ALA A 116 -7.05 -16.34 3.21
C ALA A 116 -7.59 -17.56 2.44
N TRP A 117 -7.87 -17.40 1.13
CA TRP A 117 -8.24 -18.55 0.28
C TRP A 117 -7.11 -19.57 0.19
N TYR A 118 -5.86 -19.13 0.05
CA TYR A 118 -4.72 -20.05 0.01
C TYR A 118 -4.58 -20.85 1.30
N VAL A 119 -4.72 -20.19 2.46
CA VAL A 119 -4.67 -20.86 3.77
C VAL A 119 -5.73 -21.94 3.88
N ASP A 120 -6.99 -21.65 3.51
CA ASP A 120 -8.08 -22.63 3.55
C ASP A 120 -7.84 -23.78 2.57
N ALA A 121 -7.35 -23.47 1.37
CA ALA A 121 -7.08 -24.47 0.36
C ALA A 121 -5.94 -25.43 0.76
N LEU A 122 -4.92 -24.89 1.46
CA LEU A 122 -3.81 -25.69 1.99
C LEU A 122 -4.27 -26.56 3.17
N HIS A 123 -5.00 -25.98 4.13
CA HIS A 123 -5.56 -26.74 5.26
C HIS A 123 -6.51 -27.86 4.81
N ALA A 124 -7.28 -27.62 3.74
CA ALA A 124 -8.13 -28.66 3.15
C ALA A 124 -7.34 -29.78 2.45
N ALA A 125 -6.10 -29.52 2.02
CA ALA A 125 -5.24 -30.48 1.33
C ALA A 125 -4.33 -31.28 2.27
N GLU A 126 -3.76 -30.65 3.30
CA GLU A 126 -2.70 -31.20 4.15
C GLU A 126 -3.04 -31.16 5.65
N GLY A 127 -4.21 -30.59 6.03
CA GLY A 127 -4.64 -30.48 7.42
C GLY A 127 -4.29 -29.12 8.08
N PRO A 128 -4.80 -28.88 9.30
CA PRO A 128 -4.70 -27.57 9.97
C PRO A 128 -3.27 -27.21 10.38
N ASP A 129 -2.37 -28.18 10.49
CA ASP A 129 -0.96 -27.96 10.90
C ASP A 129 -0.02 -27.78 9.69
N ALA A 130 -0.56 -27.63 8.47
CA ALA A 130 0.22 -27.45 7.26
C ALA A 130 1.12 -26.20 7.31
N ASP A 131 2.36 -26.30 6.81
CA ASP A 131 3.28 -25.16 6.77
C ASP A 131 2.87 -24.14 5.69
N LEU A 132 2.40 -23.00 6.14
CA LEU A 132 1.93 -21.89 5.31
C LEU A 132 3.09 -21.10 4.65
N LYS A 133 4.28 -21.10 5.28
CA LYS A 133 5.39 -20.21 4.93
C LYS A 133 5.84 -20.33 3.47
N PRO A 134 6.04 -21.53 2.89
CA PRO A 134 6.51 -21.63 1.51
C PRO A 134 5.54 -21.03 0.49
N GLY A 135 4.24 -21.20 0.71
CA GLY A 135 3.24 -20.68 -0.22
C GLY A 135 3.03 -19.16 -0.07
N LEU A 136 3.04 -18.66 1.16
CA LEU A 136 2.99 -17.22 1.41
C LEU A 136 4.21 -16.51 0.82
N ALA A 137 5.40 -17.10 0.95
CA ALA A 137 6.62 -16.58 0.33
C ALA A 137 6.54 -16.52 -1.20
N VAL A 138 6.01 -17.57 -1.84
CA VAL A 138 5.81 -17.61 -3.29
C VAL A 138 4.80 -16.56 -3.74
N GLY A 139 3.69 -16.36 -3.00
CA GLY A 139 2.72 -15.30 -3.29
C GLY A 139 3.32 -13.90 -3.17
N SER A 140 4.09 -13.64 -2.12
CA SER A 140 4.79 -12.37 -1.92
C SER A 140 5.82 -12.10 -3.02
N ALA A 141 6.60 -13.11 -3.41
CA ALA A 141 7.53 -13.00 -4.53
C ALA A 141 6.81 -12.70 -5.85
N ALA A 142 5.67 -13.35 -6.11
CA ALA A 142 4.86 -13.11 -7.31
C ALA A 142 4.32 -11.66 -7.35
N SER A 143 3.83 -11.12 -6.23
CA SER A 143 3.40 -9.72 -6.12
C SER A 143 4.54 -8.74 -6.38
N SER A 144 5.71 -8.98 -5.79
CA SER A 144 6.89 -8.13 -5.97
C SER A 144 7.40 -8.15 -7.41
N MET A 145 7.41 -9.33 -8.05
CA MET A 145 7.77 -9.46 -9.46
C MET A 145 6.78 -8.73 -10.37
N ALA A 146 5.48 -8.81 -10.07
CA ALA A 146 4.44 -8.12 -10.82
C ALA A 146 4.58 -6.59 -10.71
N LEU A 147 4.82 -6.07 -9.50
CA LEU A 147 5.06 -4.64 -9.28
C LEU A 147 6.33 -4.17 -10.00
N LEU A 148 7.45 -4.86 -9.80
CA LEU A 148 8.72 -4.49 -10.42
C LEU A 148 8.64 -4.58 -11.96
N GLY A 149 8.17 -5.70 -12.48
CA GLY A 149 8.01 -5.89 -13.93
C GLY A 149 7.00 -4.92 -14.52
N GLY A 150 5.90 -4.67 -13.79
CA GLY A 150 4.87 -3.71 -14.18
C GLY A 150 5.39 -2.28 -14.25
N VAL A 151 6.10 -1.79 -13.22
CA VAL A 151 6.61 -0.42 -13.20
C VAL A 151 7.65 -0.18 -14.30
N LEU A 152 8.53 -1.16 -14.55
CA LEU A 152 9.49 -1.07 -15.64
C LEU A 152 8.80 -1.11 -17.01
N ALA A 153 7.88 -2.04 -17.23
CA ALA A 153 7.14 -2.12 -18.49
C ALA A 153 6.28 -0.87 -18.73
N GLY A 154 5.55 -0.41 -17.70
CA GLY A 154 4.72 0.79 -17.77
C GLY A 154 5.50 2.07 -18.01
N GLY A 155 6.69 2.19 -17.40
CA GLY A 155 7.55 3.36 -17.60
C GLY A 155 8.35 3.34 -18.91
N LEU A 156 8.72 2.16 -19.43
CA LEU A 156 9.43 2.03 -20.71
C LEU A 156 8.50 2.15 -21.92
N ALA A 157 7.26 1.71 -21.80
CA ALA A 157 6.30 1.71 -22.90
C ALA A 157 6.15 3.07 -23.59
N PRO A 158 6.03 4.23 -22.90
CA PRO A 158 5.89 5.53 -23.54
C PRO A 158 7.05 5.93 -24.46
N LEU A 159 8.26 5.37 -24.27
CA LEU A 159 9.41 5.68 -25.13
C LEU A 159 9.33 4.98 -26.50
N VAL A 160 8.74 3.80 -26.56
CA VAL A 160 8.79 2.95 -27.77
C VAL A 160 7.48 2.98 -28.55
N LEU A 161 6.40 3.48 -27.97
CA LEU A 161 5.09 3.52 -28.60
C LEU A 161 4.95 4.70 -29.55
N PRO A 162 4.27 4.54 -30.71
CA PRO A 162 3.92 5.64 -31.59
C PRO A 162 2.74 6.45 -31.01
N GLY A 163 2.57 7.69 -31.50
CA GLY A 163 1.46 8.55 -31.11
C GLY A 163 1.88 9.82 -30.39
N ASP A 164 0.89 10.57 -29.91
CA ASP A 164 1.10 11.74 -29.08
C ASP A 164 1.44 11.37 -27.63
N GLU A 165 1.81 12.34 -26.83
CA GLU A 165 2.24 12.16 -25.45
C GLU A 165 1.16 11.53 -24.57
N VAL A 166 -0.10 11.97 -24.71
CA VAL A 166 -1.24 11.46 -23.95
C VAL A 166 -1.50 9.98 -24.30
N LEU A 167 -1.48 9.63 -25.59
CA LEU A 167 -1.66 8.24 -26.01
C LEU A 167 -0.57 7.34 -25.45
N ARG A 168 0.70 7.75 -25.56
CA ARG A 168 1.85 6.98 -25.05
C ARG A 168 1.78 6.72 -23.55
N LEU A 169 1.38 7.73 -22.76
CA LEU A 169 1.22 7.61 -21.32
C LEU A 169 -0.05 6.83 -20.92
N SER A 170 -1.08 6.80 -21.79
CA SER A 170 -2.33 6.07 -21.51
C SER A 170 -2.24 4.57 -21.80
N VAL A 171 -1.40 4.13 -22.76
CA VAL A 171 -1.28 2.71 -23.14
C VAL A 171 -0.93 1.80 -21.96
N PRO A 172 0.04 2.12 -21.07
CA PRO A 172 0.28 1.29 -19.88
C PRO A 172 -0.94 1.16 -18.97
N VAL A 173 -1.78 2.20 -18.89
CA VAL A 173 -3.03 2.16 -18.10
C VAL A 173 -4.04 1.21 -18.77
N TRP A 174 -4.15 1.22 -20.10
CA TRP A 174 -4.93 0.24 -20.87
C TRP A 174 -4.43 -1.19 -20.68
N CYS A 175 -3.11 -1.41 -20.73
CA CYS A 175 -2.51 -2.70 -20.42
C CYS A 175 -2.84 -3.14 -18.97
N GLY A 176 -2.88 -2.19 -18.04
CA GLY A 176 -3.34 -2.42 -16.67
C GLY A 176 -4.80 -2.85 -16.60
N ALA A 177 -5.68 -2.23 -17.40
CA ALA A 177 -7.09 -2.63 -17.48
C ALA A 177 -7.26 -4.06 -18.01
N VAL A 178 -6.51 -4.42 -19.06
CA VAL A 178 -6.48 -5.79 -19.59
C VAL A 178 -5.94 -6.79 -18.55
N ALA A 179 -4.87 -6.43 -17.84
CA ALA A 179 -4.32 -7.27 -16.79
C ALA A 179 -5.31 -7.43 -15.61
N ALA A 180 -6.08 -6.39 -15.25
CA ALA A 180 -7.13 -6.48 -14.25
C ALA A 180 -8.31 -7.38 -14.71
N ALA A 181 -8.69 -7.31 -15.98
CA ALA A 181 -9.66 -8.23 -16.57
C ALA A 181 -9.14 -9.68 -16.57
N ALA A 182 -7.86 -9.89 -16.89
CA ALA A 182 -7.22 -11.19 -16.78
C ALA A 182 -7.19 -11.71 -15.33
N ALA A 183 -6.94 -10.81 -14.35
CA ALA A 183 -7.04 -11.13 -12.93
C ALA A 183 -8.45 -11.58 -12.55
N LEU A 184 -9.49 -10.88 -13.01
CA LEU A 184 -10.89 -11.28 -12.80
C LEU A 184 -11.14 -12.70 -13.31
N VAL A 185 -10.75 -13.00 -14.55
CA VAL A 185 -10.89 -14.34 -15.14
C VAL A 185 -10.11 -15.37 -14.33
N ALA A 186 -8.87 -15.08 -13.97
CA ALA A 186 -8.02 -15.98 -13.18
C ALA A 186 -8.63 -16.28 -11.80
N VAL A 187 -9.16 -15.27 -11.10
CA VAL A 187 -9.86 -15.46 -9.81
C VAL A 187 -11.07 -16.39 -9.99
N VAL A 188 -11.90 -16.14 -11.01
CA VAL A 188 -13.10 -16.93 -11.27
C VAL A 188 -12.76 -18.38 -11.64
N VAL A 189 -11.70 -18.63 -12.40
CA VAL A 189 -11.32 -19.97 -12.88
C VAL A 189 -10.41 -20.71 -11.90
N ALA A 190 -9.42 -20.00 -11.32
CA ALA A 190 -8.38 -20.64 -10.54
C ALA A 190 -8.69 -20.78 -9.05
N MET A 191 -9.68 -20.05 -8.52
CA MET A 191 -10.03 -20.09 -7.09
C MET A 191 -11.39 -20.81 -6.85
N PRO A 192 -11.44 -22.16 -6.88
CA PRO A 192 -12.68 -22.85 -6.53
C PRO A 192 -13.03 -22.59 -5.07
N GLU A 193 -14.26 -22.17 -4.82
CA GLU A 193 -14.78 -22.12 -3.45
C GLU A 193 -15.22 -23.53 -3.03
N PRO A 194 -14.82 -23.98 -1.83
CA PRO A 194 -15.43 -25.19 -1.26
C PRO A 194 -16.94 -25.01 -1.21
N ARG A 195 -17.70 -26.01 -1.71
CA ARG A 195 -19.14 -25.99 -1.52
C ARG A 195 -19.41 -25.90 -0.02
N ARG A 196 -19.90 -24.75 0.43
CA ARG A 196 -20.37 -24.63 1.83
C ARG A 196 -21.37 -25.71 2.05
N SER A 197 -21.03 -26.66 2.92
CA SER A 197 -22.02 -27.64 3.40
C SER A 197 -23.25 -26.86 3.86
N ALA A 198 -24.38 -27.10 3.24
CA ALA A 198 -25.63 -26.46 3.61
C ALA A 198 -25.98 -26.93 5.04
N SER A 199 -25.40 -26.25 6.04
CA SER A 199 -25.76 -26.47 7.44
C SER A 199 -27.24 -26.11 7.59
N ARG A 200 -28.00 -27.08 8.04
CA ARG A 200 -29.46 -27.10 8.20
C ARG A 200 -29.98 -25.82 8.84
N GLY A 201 -30.84 -25.07 8.11
CA GLY A 201 -31.72 -24.04 8.65
C GLY A 201 -31.70 -22.69 7.92
N GLY A 202 -32.65 -22.39 7.05
CA GLY A 202 -33.02 -21.12 6.49
C GLY A 202 -32.35 -20.73 5.16
N PRO A 203 -32.95 -19.83 4.34
CA PRO A 203 -32.41 -19.41 3.05
C PRO A 203 -31.10 -18.68 3.21
N ALA A 204 -30.07 -19.09 2.44
CA ALA A 204 -28.69 -18.58 2.51
C ALA A 204 -28.60 -17.06 2.34
N ARG A 205 -29.49 -16.44 1.55
CA ARG A 205 -29.57 -15.00 1.31
C ARG A 205 -29.92 -14.19 2.56
N SER A 206 -30.87 -14.67 3.39
CA SER A 206 -31.29 -13.90 4.59
C SER A 206 -30.20 -13.90 5.67
N ARG A 207 -29.44 -14.99 5.78
CA ARG A 207 -28.30 -15.10 6.70
C ARG A 207 -27.08 -14.27 6.23
N ALA A 208 -26.85 -14.21 4.94
CA ALA A 208 -25.80 -13.34 4.39
C ALA A 208 -26.13 -11.85 4.63
N ALA A 209 -27.39 -11.45 4.44
CA ALA A 209 -27.84 -10.09 4.70
C ALA A 209 -27.78 -9.74 6.20
N ALA A 210 -28.21 -10.66 7.09
CA ALA A 210 -28.12 -10.46 8.53
C ALA A 210 -26.66 -10.33 9.01
N ARG A 211 -25.77 -11.23 8.56
CA ARG A 211 -24.33 -11.15 8.87
C ARG A 211 -23.67 -9.91 8.28
N PHE A 212 -24.07 -9.48 7.09
CA PHE A 212 -23.59 -8.22 6.52
C PHE A 212 -24.03 -7.02 7.37
N GLY A 213 -25.27 -7.02 7.85
CA GLY A 213 -25.76 -6.02 8.82
C GLY A 213 -24.96 -6.06 10.12
N GLU A 214 -24.67 -7.24 10.67
CA GLU A 214 -23.82 -7.41 11.85
C GLU A 214 -22.41 -6.85 11.60
N ILE A 215 -21.77 -7.15 10.46
CA ILE A 215 -20.46 -6.63 10.10
C ILE A 215 -20.48 -5.08 10.05
N LEU A 216 -21.49 -4.50 9.40
CA LEU A 216 -21.63 -3.05 9.33
C LEU A 216 -21.85 -2.39 10.70
N THR A 217 -22.51 -3.08 11.63
CA THR A 217 -22.67 -2.60 13.01
C THR A 217 -21.43 -2.83 13.87
N ASP A 218 -20.65 -3.89 13.58
CA ASP A 218 -19.43 -4.22 14.33
C ASP A 218 -18.20 -3.40 13.88
N VAL A 219 -18.18 -2.91 12.63
CA VAL A 219 -17.09 -2.07 12.13
C VAL A 219 -16.88 -0.81 12.98
N PRO A 220 -17.88 0.00 13.29
CA PRO A 220 -17.71 1.15 14.19
C PRO A 220 -17.22 0.75 15.58
N LEU A 221 -17.65 -0.42 16.08
CA LEU A 221 -17.19 -0.95 17.37
C LEU A 221 -15.73 -1.38 17.28
N THR A 222 -15.32 -2.04 16.23
CA THR A 222 -13.92 -2.45 15.99
C THR A 222 -13.00 -1.25 15.85
N ILE A 223 -13.42 -0.21 15.10
CA ILE A 223 -12.68 1.07 15.00
C ILE A 223 -12.57 1.71 16.39
N ARG A 224 -13.69 1.80 17.09
CA ARG A 224 -13.75 2.39 18.43
C ARG A 224 -12.83 1.61 19.39
N ASP A 225 -12.86 0.31 19.37
CA ASP A 225 -12.04 -0.53 20.25
C ASP A 225 -10.55 -0.43 19.91
N GLY A 226 -10.19 -0.41 18.63
CA GLY A 226 -8.82 -0.13 18.17
C GLY A 226 -8.35 1.27 18.58
N PHE A 227 -9.19 2.28 18.40
CA PHE A 227 -8.91 3.65 18.81
C PHE A 227 -8.84 3.78 20.35
N HIS A 228 -9.77 3.17 21.09
CA HIS A 228 -9.72 3.11 22.56
C HIS A 228 -8.45 2.45 23.08
N MET A 229 -7.99 1.40 22.40
CA MET A 229 -6.75 0.72 22.77
C MET A 229 -5.54 1.62 22.52
N ALA A 230 -5.51 2.32 21.37
CA ALA A 230 -4.46 3.28 21.05
C ALA A 230 -4.44 4.44 22.06
N VAL A 231 -5.61 5.00 22.43
CA VAL A 231 -5.69 6.09 23.41
C VAL A 231 -5.31 5.65 24.84
N ARG A 232 -5.62 4.41 25.21
CA ARG A 232 -5.27 3.86 26.54
C ARG A 232 -3.79 3.51 26.68
N ASP A 233 -3.15 3.05 25.62
CA ASP A 233 -1.69 2.82 25.58
C ASP A 233 -0.99 3.94 24.82
N ARG A 234 -0.48 4.92 25.54
CA ARG A 234 0.28 6.05 24.97
C ARG A 234 1.47 5.60 24.12
N GLY A 235 2.06 4.44 24.39
CA GLY A 235 3.14 3.90 23.58
C GLY A 235 2.64 3.40 22.22
N LEU A 236 1.51 2.70 22.22
CA LEU A 236 0.86 2.24 20.98
C LEU A 236 0.39 3.44 20.14
N ALA A 237 -0.27 4.43 20.75
CA ALA A 237 -0.69 5.66 20.07
C ALA A 237 0.47 6.34 19.35
N ARG A 238 1.63 6.46 20.00
CA ARG A 238 2.84 7.06 19.40
C ARG A 238 3.33 6.26 18.20
N LEU A 239 3.39 4.93 18.29
CA LEU A 239 3.82 4.07 17.19
C LEU A 239 2.88 4.18 15.97
N LEU A 240 1.57 4.26 16.20
CA LEU A 240 0.57 4.43 15.15
C LEU A 240 0.65 5.82 14.49
N LEU A 241 0.96 6.88 15.25
CA LEU A 241 1.16 8.23 14.68
C LEU A 241 2.40 8.30 13.76
N VAL A 242 3.43 7.49 14.03
CA VAL A 242 4.59 7.39 13.13
C VAL A 242 4.16 6.82 11.77
N SER A 243 3.23 5.87 11.73
CA SER A 243 2.70 5.33 10.47
C SER A 243 2.03 6.42 9.62
N ALA A 244 1.28 7.33 10.27
CA ALA A 244 0.69 8.47 9.55
C ALA A 244 1.75 9.38 8.93
N ALA A 245 2.85 9.66 9.65
CA ALA A 245 3.97 10.42 9.12
C ALA A 245 4.63 9.69 7.93
N GLY A 246 4.82 8.37 8.03
CA GLY A 246 5.28 7.52 6.91
C GLY A 246 4.38 7.61 5.68
N GLY A 247 3.07 7.57 5.87
CA GLY A 247 2.08 7.75 4.80
C GLY A 247 2.16 9.11 4.11
N MET A 248 2.38 10.19 4.87
CA MET A 248 2.62 11.52 4.30
C MET A 248 3.88 11.53 3.42
N MET A 249 4.96 10.92 3.88
CA MET A 249 6.21 10.83 3.13
C MET A 249 6.04 10.07 1.82
N LEU A 250 5.44 8.87 1.87
CA LEU A 250 5.22 8.04 0.69
C LEU A 250 4.38 8.75 -0.36
N ALA A 251 3.25 9.34 0.02
CA ALA A 251 2.38 10.04 -0.92
C ALA A 251 3.04 11.27 -1.55
N ALA A 252 3.83 12.04 -0.77
CA ALA A 252 4.59 13.18 -1.30
C ALA A 252 5.66 12.73 -2.31
N ILE A 253 6.41 11.66 -2.01
CA ILE A 253 7.44 11.12 -2.89
C ILE A 253 6.81 10.55 -4.17
N GLU A 254 5.80 9.72 -4.05
CA GLU A 254 5.17 9.04 -5.19
C GLU A 254 4.47 10.02 -6.15
N THR A 255 3.96 11.15 -5.64
CA THR A 255 3.28 12.15 -6.46
C THR A 255 4.25 13.16 -7.09
N LEU A 256 5.21 13.66 -6.32
CA LEU A 256 6.06 14.76 -6.79
C LEU A 256 7.30 14.29 -7.55
N THR A 257 7.83 13.08 -7.29
CA THR A 257 9.04 12.61 -7.96
C THR A 257 8.87 12.40 -9.46
N PRO A 258 7.77 11.79 -9.97
CA PRO A 258 7.56 11.68 -11.42
C PRO A 258 7.55 13.04 -12.11
N VAL A 259 6.87 14.03 -11.51
CA VAL A 259 6.80 15.40 -12.04
C VAL A 259 8.18 16.04 -12.10
N ARG A 260 8.95 15.94 -11.02
CA ARG A 260 10.32 16.47 -10.99
C ARG A 260 11.24 15.80 -12.01
N LEU A 261 11.14 14.50 -12.20
CA LEU A 261 11.94 13.77 -13.18
C LEU A 261 11.54 14.13 -14.63
N ALA A 262 10.26 14.42 -14.87
CA ALA A 262 9.80 14.95 -16.14
C ALA A 262 10.35 16.34 -16.43
N GLU A 263 10.39 17.24 -15.42
CA GLU A 263 11.05 18.54 -15.54
C GLU A 263 12.55 18.41 -15.87
N LEU A 264 13.26 17.50 -15.20
CA LEU A 264 14.70 17.26 -15.41
C LEU A 264 15.01 16.70 -16.80
N THR A 265 14.11 15.93 -17.38
CA THR A 265 14.26 15.32 -18.72
C THR A 265 13.66 16.15 -19.82
N GLY A 266 12.85 17.16 -19.50
CA GLY A 266 12.15 18.04 -20.44
C GLY A 266 11.00 17.38 -21.20
N ARG A 267 10.66 16.10 -20.89
CA ARG A 267 9.59 15.34 -21.55
C ARG A 267 8.92 14.39 -20.56
N LEU A 268 7.59 14.30 -20.62
CA LEU A 268 6.83 13.45 -19.69
C LEU A 268 7.11 11.95 -19.89
N GLU A 269 7.25 11.50 -21.15
CA GLU A 269 7.53 10.09 -21.45
C GLU A 269 8.90 9.65 -20.89
N THR A 270 9.93 10.49 -21.11
CA THR A 270 11.27 10.23 -20.57
C THR A 270 11.26 10.29 -19.05
N GLY A 271 10.51 11.24 -18.46
CA GLY A 271 10.29 11.35 -17.03
C GLY A 271 9.64 10.10 -16.45
N SER A 272 8.62 9.54 -17.11
CA SER A 272 8.00 8.26 -16.73
C SER A 272 8.99 7.11 -16.71
N THR A 273 9.84 7.02 -17.71
CA THR A 273 10.88 5.97 -17.79
C THR A 273 11.91 6.12 -16.70
N VAL A 274 12.43 7.32 -16.48
CA VAL A 274 13.42 7.58 -15.42
C VAL A 274 12.79 7.28 -14.05
N TYR A 275 11.53 7.70 -13.85
CA TYR A 275 10.82 7.37 -12.61
C TYR A 275 10.65 5.85 -12.41
N ALA A 276 10.37 5.09 -13.47
CA ALA A 276 10.28 3.64 -13.37
C ALA A 276 11.58 3.00 -12.86
N PHE A 277 12.74 3.47 -13.33
CA PHE A 277 14.04 3.01 -12.83
C PHE A 277 14.29 3.45 -11.38
N VAL A 278 13.94 4.70 -11.03
CA VAL A 278 14.07 5.21 -9.65
C VAL A 278 13.16 4.42 -8.70
N ALA A 279 11.93 4.12 -9.11
CA ALA A 279 11.01 3.29 -8.33
C ALA A 279 11.53 1.84 -8.18
N ALA A 280 12.09 1.27 -9.25
CA ALA A 280 12.72 -0.06 -9.19
C ALA A 280 13.89 -0.10 -8.20
N VAL A 281 14.71 0.97 -8.17
CA VAL A 281 15.77 1.15 -7.16
C VAL A 281 15.16 1.24 -5.76
N GLY A 282 14.01 1.91 -5.58
CA GLY A 282 13.27 1.95 -4.32
C GLY A 282 12.82 0.57 -3.84
N PHE A 283 12.28 -0.27 -4.75
CA PHE A 283 11.92 -1.65 -4.39
C PHE A 283 13.13 -2.50 -4.00
N ALA A 284 14.26 -2.35 -4.70
CA ALA A 284 15.51 -3.02 -4.31
C ALA A 284 16.01 -2.52 -2.93
N ALA A 285 15.92 -1.23 -2.69
CA ALA A 285 16.30 -0.62 -1.42
C ALA A 285 15.43 -1.10 -0.25
N ASN A 286 14.13 -1.32 -0.48
CA ASN A 286 13.22 -1.90 0.51
C ASN A 286 13.69 -3.32 0.92
N ALA A 287 14.06 -4.16 -0.05
CA ALA A 287 14.60 -5.49 0.24
C ALA A 287 15.92 -5.45 1.02
N VAL A 288 16.82 -4.51 0.67
CA VAL A 288 18.07 -4.28 1.41
C VAL A 288 17.77 -3.82 2.84
N GLY A 289 16.91 -2.82 3.02
CA GLY A 289 16.51 -2.29 4.31
C GLY A 289 15.94 -3.36 5.23
N SER A 290 15.01 -4.18 4.71
CA SER A 290 14.43 -5.32 5.44
C SER A 290 15.49 -6.32 5.89
N SER A 291 16.49 -6.59 5.05
CA SER A 291 17.56 -7.54 5.35
C SER A 291 18.54 -7.02 6.42
N VAL A 292 18.80 -5.72 6.42
CA VAL A 292 19.75 -5.11 7.40
C VAL A 292 19.08 -4.66 8.70
N ALA A 293 17.76 -4.58 8.77
CA ALA A 293 17.03 -4.12 9.95
C ALA A 293 17.42 -4.84 11.25
N PRO A 294 17.58 -6.20 11.29
CA PRO A 294 18.01 -6.91 12.50
C PRO A 294 19.44 -6.54 12.91
N PHE A 295 20.31 -6.26 11.95
CA PHE A 295 21.68 -5.82 12.22
C PHE A 295 21.69 -4.41 12.83
N VAL A 296 20.94 -3.48 12.24
CA VAL A 296 20.80 -2.10 12.74
C VAL A 296 20.23 -2.09 14.16
N ALA A 297 19.21 -2.89 14.44
CA ALA A 297 18.61 -3.01 15.77
C ALA A 297 19.61 -3.53 16.82
N ARG A 298 20.44 -4.52 16.46
CA ARG A 298 21.52 -5.03 17.33
C ARG A 298 22.61 -4.00 17.55
N LEU A 299 23.05 -3.29 16.52
CA LEU A 299 24.10 -2.26 16.59
C LEU A 299 23.68 -1.12 17.51
N LEU A 300 22.43 -0.67 17.42
CA LEU A 300 21.88 0.41 18.23
C LEU A 300 21.28 -0.05 19.57
N ARG A 301 21.37 -1.36 19.85
CA ARG A 301 21.00 -2.01 21.12
C ARG A 301 19.51 -2.00 21.44
N THR A 302 18.68 -1.27 20.73
CA THR A 302 17.22 -1.24 20.94
C THR A 302 16.48 -0.93 19.62
N SER A 303 15.32 -1.56 19.42
CA SER A 303 14.45 -1.30 18.26
C SER A 303 14.00 0.16 18.20
N ALA A 304 13.76 0.82 19.34
CA ALA A 304 13.39 2.24 19.37
C ALA A 304 14.52 3.15 18.85
N ARG A 305 15.79 2.89 19.21
CA ARG A 305 16.92 3.65 18.68
C ARG A 305 17.13 3.38 17.18
N ALA A 306 16.92 2.14 16.75
CA ALA A 306 16.98 1.77 15.34
C ALA A 306 15.91 2.51 14.52
N ALA A 307 14.68 2.61 15.05
CA ALA A 307 13.61 3.39 14.43
C ALA A 307 13.97 4.88 14.34
N VAL A 308 14.47 5.49 15.41
CA VAL A 308 14.91 6.90 15.41
C VAL A 308 16.02 7.14 14.37
N ALA A 309 17.02 6.26 14.31
CA ALA A 309 18.10 6.39 13.32
C ALA A 309 17.59 6.22 11.89
N ALA A 310 16.70 5.26 11.65
CA ALA A 310 16.10 5.05 10.35
C ALA A 310 15.26 6.26 9.91
N ILE A 311 14.43 6.81 10.80
CA ILE A 311 13.67 8.05 10.53
C ILE A 311 14.60 9.23 10.24
N ALA A 312 15.69 9.36 10.99
CA ALA A 312 16.67 10.43 10.76
C ALA A 312 17.33 10.30 9.36
N VAL A 313 17.69 9.08 8.95
CA VAL A 313 18.21 8.80 7.61
C VAL A 313 17.15 9.09 6.54
N ALA A 314 15.91 8.66 6.74
CA ALA A 314 14.81 8.92 5.80
C ALA A 314 14.56 10.43 5.64
N ALA A 315 14.49 11.17 6.76
CA ALA A 315 14.31 12.61 6.76
C ALA A 315 15.48 13.35 6.09
N ALA A 316 16.73 12.98 6.40
CA ALA A 316 17.91 13.55 5.78
C ALA A 316 17.95 13.28 4.26
N SER A 317 17.58 12.07 3.84
CA SER A 317 17.51 11.68 2.44
C SER A 317 16.41 12.42 1.68
N LEU A 318 15.25 12.62 2.31
CA LEU A 318 14.16 13.43 1.75
C LEU A 318 14.58 14.93 1.68
N GLY A 319 15.32 15.42 2.67
CA GLY A 319 15.97 16.72 2.61
C GLY A 319 16.99 16.83 1.47
N GLY A 320 17.75 15.77 1.23
CA GLY A 320 18.65 15.64 0.08
C GLY A 320 17.89 15.67 -1.26
N LEU A 321 16.73 15.00 -1.33
CA LEU A 321 15.83 15.04 -2.49
C LEU A 321 15.31 16.48 -2.70
N ALA A 322 14.91 17.16 -1.63
CA ALA A 322 14.52 18.58 -1.67
C ALA A 322 15.65 19.48 -2.19
N ALA A 323 16.87 19.30 -1.69
CA ALA A 323 18.04 20.05 -2.15
C ALA A 323 18.42 19.74 -3.61
N SER A 324 18.14 18.53 -4.10
CA SER A 324 18.41 18.11 -5.48
C SER A 324 17.62 18.92 -6.53
N VAL A 325 16.60 19.67 -6.12
CA VAL A 325 15.85 20.57 -7.00
C VAL A 325 16.77 21.67 -7.60
N ALA A 326 17.85 22.04 -6.90
CA ALA A 326 18.86 22.95 -7.42
C ALA A 326 19.75 22.33 -8.52
N LEU A 327 19.73 21.02 -8.69
CA LEU A 327 20.51 20.30 -9.70
C LEU A 327 19.71 20.14 -10.99
N SER A 328 20.42 20.14 -12.12
CA SER A 328 19.83 19.94 -13.45
C SER A 328 20.41 18.69 -14.13
N GLY A 329 19.71 18.21 -15.15
CA GLY A 329 20.15 17.12 -16.00
C GLY A 329 20.46 15.84 -15.23
N THR A 330 21.50 15.13 -15.65
CA THR A 330 21.87 13.81 -15.09
C THR A 330 22.21 13.86 -13.60
N ALA A 331 22.83 14.96 -13.12
CA ALA A 331 23.16 15.11 -11.70
C ALA A 331 21.91 15.12 -10.82
N GLY A 332 20.84 15.82 -11.24
CA GLY A 332 19.55 15.81 -10.54
C GLY A 332 18.90 14.41 -10.52
N ILE A 333 18.96 13.67 -11.65
CA ILE A 333 18.43 12.31 -11.75
C ILE A 333 19.17 11.36 -10.81
N VAL A 334 20.50 11.39 -10.81
CA VAL A 334 21.33 10.53 -9.94
C VAL A 334 21.06 10.87 -8.46
N ALA A 335 21.01 12.16 -8.12
CA ALA A 335 20.72 12.59 -6.76
C ALA A 335 19.32 12.10 -6.30
N ALA A 336 18.30 12.18 -7.17
CA ALA A 336 16.97 11.66 -6.89
C ALA A 336 17.00 10.13 -6.68
N GLY A 337 17.71 9.37 -7.53
CA GLY A 337 17.86 7.93 -7.39
C GLY A 337 18.54 7.51 -6.08
N VAL A 338 19.62 8.19 -5.71
CA VAL A 338 20.32 7.96 -4.43
C VAL A 338 19.44 8.27 -3.24
N ALA A 339 18.76 9.42 -3.26
CA ALA A 339 17.85 9.81 -2.19
C ALA A 339 16.70 8.80 -2.06
N TYR A 340 16.13 8.37 -3.18
CA TYR A 340 15.07 7.35 -3.22
C TYR A 340 15.52 6.02 -2.61
N PHE A 341 16.72 5.55 -2.97
CA PHE A 341 17.32 4.35 -2.37
C PHE A 341 17.40 4.48 -0.85
N LEU A 342 17.99 5.56 -0.35
CA LEU A 342 18.19 5.76 1.08
C LEU A 342 16.87 5.90 1.84
N VAL A 343 15.88 6.62 1.27
CA VAL A 343 14.55 6.76 1.87
C VAL A 343 13.89 5.39 2.03
N PHE A 344 13.82 4.59 0.95
CA PHE A 344 13.11 3.30 1.00
C PHE A 344 13.85 2.25 1.84
N ALA A 345 15.19 2.24 1.83
CA ALA A 345 15.97 1.39 2.73
C ALA A 345 15.72 1.74 4.21
N ALA A 346 15.74 3.04 4.54
CA ALA A 346 15.51 3.52 5.89
C ALA A 346 14.06 3.28 6.34
N LEU A 347 13.08 3.54 5.47
CA LEU A 347 11.67 3.31 5.75
C LEU A 347 11.41 1.84 6.05
N SER A 348 12.01 0.92 5.31
CA SER A 348 11.87 -0.52 5.52
C SER A 348 12.47 -0.98 6.86
N VAL A 349 13.60 -0.40 7.28
CA VAL A 349 14.16 -0.63 8.63
C VAL A 349 13.19 -0.13 9.70
N GLU A 350 12.65 1.08 9.54
CA GLU A 350 11.70 1.67 10.49
C GLU A 350 10.45 0.82 10.62
N GLU A 351 9.82 0.44 9.51
CA GLU A 351 8.58 -0.34 9.47
C GLU A 351 8.74 -1.69 10.19
N LEU A 352 9.85 -2.39 9.97
CA LEU A 352 10.15 -3.66 10.61
C LEU A 352 10.32 -3.53 12.12
N VAL A 353 11.13 -2.57 12.59
CA VAL A 353 11.38 -2.42 14.03
C VAL A 353 10.16 -1.80 14.76
N ARG A 354 9.38 -0.94 14.08
CA ARG A 354 8.13 -0.42 14.61
C ARG A 354 7.07 -1.52 14.70
N GLY A 355 6.96 -2.37 13.68
CA GLY A 355 6.09 -3.54 13.69
C GLY A 355 6.40 -4.47 14.87
N GLU A 356 7.68 -4.77 15.13
CA GLU A 356 8.11 -5.52 16.31
C GLU A 356 7.63 -4.86 17.61
N LEU A 357 7.83 -3.54 17.75
CA LEU A 357 7.41 -2.80 18.94
C LEU A 357 5.90 -2.82 19.14
N ILE A 358 5.11 -2.79 18.05
CA ILE A 358 3.65 -2.94 18.11
C ILE A 358 3.29 -4.36 18.57
N HIS A 359 3.87 -5.40 17.95
CA HIS A 359 3.59 -6.79 18.30
C HIS A 359 3.93 -7.14 19.74
N LEU A 360 5.00 -6.55 20.30
CA LEU A 360 5.38 -6.72 21.70
C LEU A 360 4.38 -6.08 22.69
N ARG A 361 3.55 -5.11 22.23
CA ARG A 361 2.58 -4.40 23.08
C ARG A 361 1.19 -5.01 23.04
N VAL A 362 0.87 -5.76 22.01
CA VAL A 362 -0.49 -6.23 21.72
C VAL A 362 -0.60 -7.73 21.93
N GLU A 363 -1.67 -8.16 22.61
CA GLU A 363 -2.02 -9.57 22.77
C GLU A 363 -2.34 -10.22 21.42
N SER A 364 -2.05 -11.52 21.27
CA SER A 364 -2.23 -12.25 20.00
C SER A 364 -3.64 -12.11 19.42
N ALA A 365 -4.67 -12.15 20.26
CA ALA A 365 -6.07 -12.02 19.85
C ALA A 365 -6.44 -10.65 19.23
N ARG A 366 -5.63 -9.60 19.50
CA ARG A 366 -5.90 -8.22 19.06
C ARG A 366 -4.92 -7.70 18.01
N ARG A 367 -3.92 -8.52 17.64
CA ARG A 367 -2.87 -8.13 16.67
C ARG A 367 -3.45 -7.73 15.32
N ALA A 368 -4.40 -8.50 14.79
CA ALA A 368 -5.02 -8.21 13.51
C ALA A 368 -5.71 -6.84 13.51
N THR A 369 -6.48 -6.51 14.55
CA THR A 369 -7.16 -5.22 14.70
C THR A 369 -6.16 -4.06 14.74
N VAL A 370 -5.07 -4.19 15.50
CA VAL A 370 -4.07 -3.12 15.61
C VAL A 370 -3.30 -2.94 14.31
N MET A 371 -2.99 -4.01 13.59
CA MET A 371 -2.33 -3.91 12.27
C MET A 371 -3.25 -3.25 11.23
N SER A 372 -4.57 -3.50 11.29
CA SER A 372 -5.53 -2.77 10.45
C SER A 372 -5.58 -1.27 10.79
N VAL A 373 -5.52 -0.91 12.08
CA VAL A 373 -5.44 0.50 12.49
C VAL A 373 -4.12 1.13 12.03
N ASP A 374 -3.01 0.39 12.06
CA ASP A 374 -1.71 0.86 11.55
C ASP A 374 -1.76 1.15 10.04
N SER A 375 -2.35 0.26 9.25
CA SER A 375 -2.59 0.47 7.82
C SER A 375 -3.48 1.70 7.57
N LEU A 376 -4.54 1.87 8.34
CA LEU A 376 -5.41 3.05 8.24
C LEU A 376 -4.69 4.35 8.58
N GLN A 377 -3.78 4.35 9.56
CA GLN A 377 -2.97 5.53 9.89
C GLN A 377 -2.03 5.91 8.74
N LEU A 378 -1.39 4.92 8.10
CA LEU A 378 -0.58 5.13 6.91
C LEU A 378 -1.41 5.81 5.80
N GLN A 379 -2.59 5.27 5.49
CA GLN A 379 -3.50 5.81 4.47
C GLN A 379 -4.03 7.20 4.84
N PHE A 380 -4.33 7.43 6.11
CA PHE A 380 -4.74 8.73 6.61
C PHE A 380 -3.65 9.79 6.46
N GLY A 381 -2.41 9.43 6.76
CA GLY A 381 -1.26 10.30 6.50
C GLY A 381 -1.11 10.65 5.02
N GLY A 382 -1.22 9.67 4.14
CA GLY A 382 -1.24 9.88 2.69
C GLY A 382 -2.35 10.84 2.26
N LEU A 383 -3.56 10.66 2.80
CA LEU A 383 -4.69 11.55 2.55
C LEU A 383 -4.39 13.00 2.94
N LEU A 384 -3.83 13.22 4.12
CA LEU A 384 -3.54 14.58 4.60
C LEU A 384 -2.57 15.32 3.66
N ILE A 385 -1.51 14.66 3.23
CA ILE A 385 -0.54 15.31 2.35
C ILE A 385 -1.09 15.51 0.93
N THR A 386 -1.85 14.56 0.40
CA THR A 386 -2.43 14.70 -0.94
C THR A 386 -3.44 15.85 -1.02
N LEU A 387 -4.23 16.08 0.03
CA LEU A 387 -5.08 17.26 0.15
C LEU A 387 -4.28 18.56 0.28
N GLY A 388 -3.10 18.50 0.90
CA GLY A 388 -2.21 19.64 1.09
C GLY A 388 -1.28 19.91 -0.10
N LEU A 389 -1.19 19.03 -1.10
CA LEU A 389 -0.21 19.16 -2.20
C LEU A 389 -0.36 20.46 -2.98
N GLY A 390 -1.58 20.82 -3.36
CA GLY A 390 -1.82 22.07 -4.09
C GLY A 390 -1.29 23.30 -3.36
N PRO A 391 -1.77 23.63 -2.16
CA PRO A 391 -1.26 24.76 -1.39
C PRO A 391 0.24 24.68 -1.11
N LEU A 392 0.76 23.53 -0.72
CA LEU A 392 2.18 23.37 -0.39
C LEU A 392 3.06 23.60 -1.61
N THR A 393 2.74 23.01 -2.75
CA THR A 393 3.55 23.18 -3.98
C THR A 393 3.43 24.58 -4.56
N THR A 394 2.28 25.25 -4.45
CA THR A 394 2.10 26.62 -4.90
C THR A 394 2.95 27.60 -4.09
N HIS A 395 3.02 27.41 -2.77
CA HIS A 395 3.74 28.35 -1.89
C HIS A 395 5.22 27.99 -1.71
N LEU A 396 5.58 26.71 -1.68
CA LEU A 396 6.92 26.23 -1.35
C LEU A 396 7.66 25.60 -2.53
N GLY A 397 6.96 25.31 -3.62
CA GLY A 397 7.47 24.49 -4.70
C GLY A 397 7.64 23.02 -4.30
N ILE A 398 8.09 22.18 -5.25
CA ILE A 398 8.32 20.75 -5.02
C ILE A 398 9.37 20.52 -3.93
N GLY A 399 10.50 21.21 -4.02
CA GLY A 399 11.60 21.09 -3.04
C GLY A 399 11.19 21.51 -1.64
N GLY A 400 10.48 22.64 -1.50
CA GLY A 400 9.99 23.11 -0.22
C GLY A 400 8.94 22.17 0.40
N THR A 401 8.10 21.55 -0.42
CA THR A 401 7.14 20.53 0.03
C THR A 401 7.85 19.30 0.59
N TRP A 402 8.86 18.78 -0.11
CA TRP A 402 9.69 17.68 0.40
C TRP A 402 10.42 18.06 1.68
N ALA A 403 10.97 19.29 1.77
CA ALA A 403 11.64 19.77 2.98
C ALA A 403 10.67 19.85 4.17
N ALA A 404 9.45 20.34 3.96
CA ALA A 404 8.43 20.39 5.01
C ALA A 404 8.06 18.99 5.50
N VAL A 405 7.88 18.03 4.59
CA VAL A 405 7.62 16.62 4.94
C VAL A 405 8.84 16.01 5.64
N ALA A 406 10.08 16.32 5.22
CA ALA A 406 11.28 15.84 5.89
C ALA A 406 11.37 16.31 7.36
N VAL A 407 11.01 17.56 7.62
CA VAL A 407 10.93 18.10 9.00
C VAL A 407 9.85 17.37 9.80
N LEU A 408 8.67 17.15 9.22
CA LEU A 408 7.59 16.43 9.88
C LEU A 408 7.97 14.99 10.23
N ILE A 409 8.61 14.28 9.32
CA ILE A 409 9.14 12.93 9.55
C ILE A 409 10.20 12.95 10.65
N LEU A 410 11.14 13.89 10.60
CA LEU A 410 12.14 14.01 11.65
C LEU A 410 11.51 14.27 13.03
N VAL A 411 10.52 15.17 13.09
CA VAL A 411 9.76 15.44 14.33
C VAL A 411 9.04 14.18 14.83
N SER A 412 8.52 13.34 13.94
CA SER A 412 7.88 12.08 14.34
C SER A 412 8.82 11.13 15.08
N SER A 413 10.14 11.23 14.89
CA SER A 413 11.13 10.46 15.65
C SER A 413 11.07 10.70 17.16
N LEU A 414 10.61 11.88 17.59
CA LEU A 414 10.41 12.22 19.00
C LEU A 414 9.37 11.32 19.67
N LEU A 415 8.48 10.72 18.89
CA LEU A 415 7.48 9.78 19.39
C LEU A 415 8.13 8.49 19.97
N PHE A 416 9.36 8.16 19.56
CA PHE A 416 10.13 7.05 20.11
C PHE A 416 10.92 7.44 21.38
N VAL A 417 11.10 8.74 21.64
CA VAL A 417 11.84 9.19 22.82
C VAL A 417 11.05 8.86 24.08
N ARG A 418 11.70 8.18 25.03
CA ARG A 418 11.07 7.72 26.29
C ARG A 418 9.75 6.98 26.02
N LEU A 419 9.78 6.04 25.07
CA LEU A 419 8.61 5.22 24.80
C LEU A 419 8.18 4.51 26.09
N PRO A 420 6.92 4.66 26.56
CA PRO A 420 6.49 4.08 27.83
C PRO A 420 6.74 2.56 27.87
N ALA A 421 7.16 2.04 29.00
CA ALA A 421 7.31 0.61 29.19
C ALA A 421 5.96 -0.12 28.97
N ARG A 422 6.01 -1.38 28.50
CA ARG A 422 4.81 -2.20 28.35
C ARG A 422 4.10 -2.32 29.70
N ARG A 423 2.82 -2.01 29.78
CA ARG A 423 1.97 -2.44 30.88
C ARG A 423 1.68 -3.93 30.67
N VAL A 424 2.46 -4.80 31.30
CA VAL A 424 2.12 -6.22 31.38
C VAL A 424 0.88 -6.30 32.29
N ALA A 425 -0.26 -6.72 31.74
CA ALA A 425 -1.38 -7.08 32.59
C ALA A 425 -0.94 -8.19 33.54
N PRO A 426 -1.28 -8.11 34.84
CA PRO A 426 -0.95 -9.18 35.78
C PRO A 426 -1.52 -10.49 35.25
N VAL A 427 -0.70 -11.52 35.12
CA VAL A 427 -1.19 -12.89 34.86
C VAL A 427 -2.20 -13.21 35.97
N PRO A 428 -3.46 -13.56 35.64
CA PRO A 428 -4.39 -13.99 36.67
C PRO A 428 -3.77 -15.14 37.42
N ALA A 429 -3.72 -15.02 38.75
CA ALA A 429 -3.20 -16.11 39.58
C ALA A 429 -3.96 -17.40 39.28
N PRO A 430 -3.27 -18.56 39.17
CA PRO A 430 -3.96 -19.83 38.91
C PRO A 430 -5.02 -20.01 39.98
N THR A 431 -6.28 -20.12 39.58
CA THR A 431 -7.37 -20.49 40.45
C THR A 431 -7.00 -21.84 41.06
N ARG A 432 -6.65 -21.84 42.34
CA ARG A 432 -6.49 -23.08 43.12
C ARG A 432 -7.87 -23.76 43.14
N THR A 433 -8.04 -24.80 42.37
CA THR A 433 -9.12 -25.82 42.50
C THR A 433 -8.75 -26.82 43.59
#